data_70212777f4b81e3861c12653466883a5
#
_entry.id   70212777f4b81e3861c12653466883a5
#
_cell.length_a   1.000
_cell.length_b   1.000
_cell.length_c   1.000
_cell.angle_alpha   90.00
_cell.angle_beta   90.00
_cell.angle_gamma   90.00
#
_symmetry.space_group_name_H-M   'P 1'
#
loop_
_entity.id
_entity.type
_entity.pdbx_description
1 polymer ?
#
loop_
_entity_poly.entity_id
_entity_poly.type
_entity_poly.pdbx_seq_one_letter_code
_entity_poly.pdbx_strand_id
1 'polypeptide(L)'
;MREFDLLVIGSGPAGQKAAIQAAKLRKRVAVIEKERVLGGSCINTGTLPSKTLKDAIYYLHGFKLRSFTNITYSLKKNMTLRDLMARKDLVIRHELEVITNQLERNDVEIIQGTASFADRSEEHTSELQSR
;
A
#
# COMPACT_ATOMS: atom_id res chain seq x y z
N MET A 1 19.78 -6.60 22.01
CA MET A 1 18.89 -5.49 21.61
C MET A 1 19.09 -5.28 20.13
N ARG A 2 18.03 -5.17 19.30
CA ARG A 2 18.19 -4.85 17.88
C ARG A 2 18.31 -3.34 17.74
N GLU A 3 19.27 -2.88 16.96
CA GLU A 3 19.52 -1.45 16.74
C GLU A 3 19.21 -1.11 15.29
N PHE A 4 18.49 -0.02 15.08
CA PHE A 4 18.15 0.51 13.75
C PHE A 4 18.52 1.99 13.67
N ASP A 5 18.93 2.44 12.49
CA ASP A 5 19.16 3.85 12.24
C ASP A 5 17.84 4.61 12.03
N LEU A 6 16.81 3.89 11.54
CA LEU A 6 15.46 4.43 11.34
C LEU A 6 14.41 3.36 11.65
N LEU A 7 13.45 3.74 12.48
CA LEU A 7 12.22 2.98 12.70
C LEU A 7 11.04 3.76 12.09
N VAL A 8 10.31 3.10 11.21
CA VAL A 8 9.12 3.68 10.56
C VAL A 8 7.87 3.04 11.18
N ILE A 9 6.97 3.85 11.71
CA ILE A 9 5.72 3.38 12.30
C ILE A 9 4.62 3.46 11.24
N GLY A 10 4.16 2.31 10.80
CA GLY A 10 3.13 2.15 9.76
C GLY A 10 3.69 1.95 8.36
N SER A 11 3.13 0.99 7.65
CA SER A 11 3.51 0.58 6.29
C SER A 11 2.68 1.24 5.19
N GLY A 12 2.05 2.37 5.48
CA GLY A 12 1.35 3.16 4.46
C GLY A 12 2.31 3.73 3.40
N PRO A 13 1.80 4.36 2.31
CA PRO A 13 2.63 4.84 1.20
C PRO A 13 3.81 5.73 1.63
N ALA A 14 3.60 6.61 2.59
CA ALA A 14 4.65 7.48 3.12
C ALA A 14 5.73 6.69 3.85
N GLY A 15 5.33 5.76 4.75
CA GLY A 15 6.26 4.92 5.51
C GLY A 15 7.11 4.04 4.59
N GLN A 16 6.50 3.42 3.58
CA GLN A 16 7.22 2.62 2.58
C GLN A 16 8.30 3.44 1.88
N LYS A 17 7.96 4.65 1.41
CA LYS A 17 8.91 5.51 0.70
C LYS A 17 10.03 5.99 1.60
N ALA A 18 9.72 6.36 2.84
CA ALA A 18 10.72 6.77 3.83
C ALA A 18 11.69 5.62 4.14
N ALA A 19 11.16 4.42 4.41
CA ALA A 19 11.95 3.24 4.70
C ALA A 19 12.89 2.87 3.54
N ILE A 20 12.37 2.77 2.33
CA ILE A 20 13.14 2.42 1.13
C ILE A 20 14.21 3.48 0.85
N GLN A 21 13.90 4.77 1.00
CA GLN A 21 14.86 5.83 0.78
C GLN A 21 16.02 5.78 1.79
N ALA A 22 15.73 5.54 3.06
CA ALA A 22 16.77 5.41 4.08
C ALA A 22 17.63 4.16 3.85
N ALA A 23 17.00 3.03 3.47
CA ALA A 23 17.72 1.80 3.15
C ALA A 23 18.67 1.98 1.94
N LYS A 24 18.26 2.71 0.90
CA LYS A 24 19.15 3.08 -0.23
C LYS A 24 20.35 3.93 0.21
N LEU A 25 20.23 4.65 1.31
CA LEU A 25 21.34 5.37 1.94
C LEU A 25 22.17 4.47 2.89
N ARG A 26 22.01 3.16 2.78
CA ARG A 26 22.71 2.14 3.59
C ARG A 26 22.43 2.26 5.09
N LYS A 27 21.24 2.73 5.46
CA LYS A 27 20.78 2.74 6.85
C LYS A 27 20.08 1.43 7.19
N ARG A 28 20.24 0.98 8.44
CA ARG A 28 19.48 -0.16 8.96
C ARG A 28 18.07 0.33 9.30
N VAL A 29 17.08 -0.21 8.60
CA VAL A 29 15.70 0.29 8.66
C VAL A 29 14.73 -0.83 9.03
N ALA A 30 13.79 -0.53 9.91
CA ALA A 30 12.64 -1.38 10.13
C ALA A 30 11.33 -0.61 9.98
N VAL A 31 10.31 -1.29 9.47
CA VAL A 31 8.92 -0.82 9.43
C VAL A 31 8.12 -1.62 10.45
N ILE A 32 7.45 -0.94 11.35
CA ILE A 32 6.57 -1.55 12.36
C ILE A 32 5.13 -1.38 11.89
N GLU A 33 4.42 -2.49 11.70
CA GLU A 33 3.02 -2.47 11.26
C GLU A 33 2.15 -3.22 12.26
N LYS A 34 1.07 -2.58 12.71
CA LYS A 34 0.12 -3.18 13.66
C LYS A 34 -0.87 -4.13 13.00
N GLU A 35 -1.23 -3.85 11.76
CA GLU A 35 -2.15 -4.67 10.99
C GLU A 35 -1.43 -5.90 10.40
N ARG A 36 -2.17 -6.98 10.19
CA ARG A 36 -1.60 -8.23 9.62
C ARG A 36 -1.13 -8.07 8.19
N VAL A 37 -1.59 -7.03 7.51
CA VAL A 37 -1.27 -6.73 6.10
C VAL A 37 -0.62 -5.37 5.97
N LEU A 38 0.34 -5.28 5.07
CA LEU A 38 1.04 -4.02 4.76
C LEU A 38 0.16 -3.07 3.94
N GLY A 39 0.63 -1.85 3.71
CA GLY A 39 0.06 -0.89 2.76
C GLY A 39 -0.89 0.13 3.38
N GLY A 40 -1.30 -0.06 4.63
CA GLY A 40 -2.21 0.86 5.33
C GLY A 40 -3.58 0.98 4.66
N SER A 41 -4.34 2.01 5.02
CA SER A 41 -5.70 2.23 4.51
C SER A 41 -5.76 2.50 3.01
N CYS A 42 -4.72 3.09 2.42
CA CYS A 42 -4.67 3.38 0.99
C CYS A 42 -4.82 2.12 0.13
N ILE A 43 -4.18 1.03 0.53
CA ILE A 43 -4.19 -0.23 -0.21
C ILE A 43 -5.37 -1.10 0.22
N ASN A 44 -5.66 -1.17 1.52
CA ASN A 44 -6.55 -2.20 2.06
C ASN A 44 -8.02 -1.76 2.13
N THR A 45 -8.31 -0.50 2.44
CA THR A 45 -9.68 -0.06 2.74
C THR A 45 -10.14 1.19 2.00
N GLY A 46 -9.22 1.98 1.44
CA GLY A 46 -9.51 3.30 0.89
C GLY A 46 -9.29 3.41 -0.60
N THR A 47 -8.25 4.14 -0.99
CA THR A 47 -8.03 4.65 -2.35
C THR A 47 -8.00 3.56 -3.42
N LEU A 48 -7.20 2.52 -3.24
CA LEU A 48 -7.04 1.48 -4.26
C LEU A 48 -8.30 0.63 -4.46
N PRO A 49 -8.95 0.10 -3.41
CA PRO A 49 -10.19 -0.63 -3.54
C PRO A 49 -11.31 0.16 -4.25
N SER A 50 -11.54 1.40 -3.83
CA SER A 50 -12.60 2.24 -4.40
C SER A 50 -12.31 2.63 -5.85
N LYS A 51 -11.05 2.97 -6.18
CA LYS A 51 -10.65 3.25 -7.55
C LYS A 51 -10.83 2.03 -8.46
N THR A 52 -10.40 0.86 -8.01
CA THR A 52 -10.53 -0.39 -8.78
C THR A 52 -11.99 -0.71 -9.10
N LEU A 53 -12.89 -0.54 -8.14
CA LEU A 53 -14.32 -0.74 -8.33
C LEU A 53 -14.90 0.30 -9.31
N LYS A 54 -14.54 1.56 -9.14
CA LYS A 54 -14.95 2.65 -10.04
C LYS A 54 -14.50 2.39 -11.48
N ASP A 55 -13.23 2.07 -11.69
CA ASP A 55 -12.68 1.81 -13.01
C ASP A 55 -13.36 0.60 -13.68
N ALA A 56 -13.64 -0.46 -12.92
CA ALA A 56 -14.38 -1.63 -13.40
C ALA A 56 -15.80 -1.26 -13.84
N ILE A 57 -16.51 -0.44 -13.08
CA ILE A 57 -17.85 0.04 -13.40
C ILE A 57 -17.83 0.91 -14.68
N TYR A 58 -16.89 1.85 -14.77
CA TYR A 58 -16.76 2.68 -15.97
C TYR A 58 -16.42 1.87 -17.21
N TYR A 59 -15.54 0.89 -17.09
CA TYR A 59 -15.22 -0.01 -18.19
C TYR A 59 -16.46 -0.73 -18.69
N LEU A 60 -17.24 -1.31 -17.79
CA LEU A 60 -18.49 -2.01 -18.10
C LEU A 60 -19.55 -1.08 -18.71
N HIS A 61 -19.68 0.14 -18.18
CA HIS A 61 -20.61 1.13 -18.71
C HIS A 61 -20.19 1.60 -20.11
N GLY A 62 -18.89 1.83 -20.30
CA GLY A 62 -18.33 2.21 -21.61
C GLY A 62 -18.58 1.17 -22.70
N PHE A 63 -18.56 -0.12 -22.36
CA PHE A 63 -18.93 -1.18 -23.31
C PHE A 63 -20.41 -1.12 -23.71
N LYS A 64 -21.31 -0.80 -22.79
CA LYS A 64 -22.73 -0.63 -23.10
C LYS A 64 -23.01 0.56 -24.01
N LEU A 65 -22.25 1.66 -23.86
CA LEU A 65 -22.43 2.88 -24.64
C LEU A 65 -21.76 2.81 -26.04
N ARG A 66 -20.70 2.00 -26.17
CA ARG A 66 -19.93 1.85 -27.42
C ARG A 66 -20.34 0.59 -28.18
N SER A 67 -21.63 0.33 -28.35
CA SER A 67 -22.07 -0.65 -29.35
C SER A 67 -21.82 -0.08 -30.72
N PHE A 68 -20.60 -0.27 -31.21
CA PHE A 68 -20.32 -0.09 -32.64
C PHE A 68 -21.09 -1.16 -33.42
N THR A 69 -21.79 -0.74 -34.45
CA THR A 69 -22.81 -1.46 -35.21
C THR A 69 -22.38 -2.80 -35.82
N ASN A 70 -21.14 -3.24 -35.69
CA ASN A 70 -20.64 -4.49 -36.32
C ASN A 70 -19.75 -5.35 -35.41
N ILE A 71 -19.68 -5.11 -34.08
CA ILE A 71 -18.88 -5.92 -33.17
C ILE A 71 -19.77 -6.41 -32.03
N THR A 72 -20.16 -7.69 -32.09
CA THR A 72 -20.91 -8.34 -31.03
C THR A 72 -19.93 -8.70 -29.89
N TYR A 73 -19.84 -7.88 -28.85
CA TYR A 73 -19.13 -8.24 -27.62
C TYR A 73 -20.06 -9.12 -26.79
N SER A 74 -19.70 -10.37 -26.61
CA SER A 74 -20.34 -11.24 -25.63
C SER A 74 -19.78 -10.89 -24.24
N LEU A 75 -20.32 -9.87 -23.61
CA LEU A 75 -20.17 -9.70 -22.16
C LEU A 75 -20.93 -10.85 -21.51
N LYS A 76 -20.28 -11.54 -20.55
CA LYS A 76 -20.93 -12.53 -19.70
C LYS A 76 -22.23 -11.92 -19.18
N LYS A 77 -23.37 -12.49 -19.57
CA LYS A 77 -24.72 -11.91 -19.44
C LYS A 77 -25.13 -11.59 -17.97
N ASN A 78 -24.37 -12.12 -16.99
CA ASN A 78 -24.63 -11.98 -15.58
C ASN A 78 -23.33 -11.66 -14.82
N MET A 79 -22.79 -10.45 -15.00
CA MET A 79 -21.70 -9.99 -14.12
C MET A 79 -22.30 -9.63 -12.76
N THR A 80 -21.78 -10.22 -11.72
CA THR A 80 -22.26 -10.07 -10.35
C THR A 80 -21.37 -9.11 -9.55
N LEU A 81 -21.87 -8.60 -8.43
CA LEU A 81 -21.05 -7.87 -7.45
C LEU A 81 -19.85 -8.71 -6.98
N ARG A 82 -20.03 -10.02 -6.90
CA ARG A 82 -18.96 -10.96 -6.54
C ARG A 82 -17.78 -10.90 -7.53
N ASP A 83 -18.06 -10.79 -8.84
CA ASP A 83 -17.02 -10.71 -9.88
C ASP A 83 -16.22 -9.40 -9.74
N LEU A 84 -16.90 -8.28 -9.42
CA LEU A 84 -16.24 -7.01 -9.16
C LEU A 84 -15.37 -7.05 -7.90
N MET A 85 -15.87 -7.66 -6.83
CA MET A 85 -15.11 -7.84 -5.58
C MET A 85 -13.90 -8.75 -5.78
N ALA A 86 -14.02 -9.84 -6.54
CA ALA A 86 -12.89 -10.72 -6.85
C ALA A 86 -11.78 -9.96 -7.61
N ARG A 87 -12.15 -9.07 -8.54
CA ARG A 87 -11.18 -8.21 -9.24
C ARG A 87 -10.48 -7.25 -8.28
N LYS A 88 -11.22 -6.61 -7.39
CA LYS A 88 -10.67 -5.73 -6.34
C LYS A 88 -9.66 -6.50 -5.48
N ASP A 89 -10.01 -7.70 -5.01
CA ASP A 89 -9.16 -8.51 -4.15
C ASP A 89 -7.88 -8.97 -4.87
N LEU A 90 -7.97 -9.24 -6.19
CA LEU A 90 -6.81 -9.57 -7.01
C LEU A 90 -5.83 -8.40 -7.08
N VAL A 91 -6.33 -7.18 -7.31
CA VAL A 91 -5.49 -5.97 -7.39
C VAL A 91 -4.83 -5.68 -6.05
N ILE A 92 -5.56 -5.80 -4.94
CA ILE A 92 -5.00 -5.61 -3.59
C ILE A 92 -3.88 -6.62 -3.34
N ARG A 93 -4.08 -7.90 -3.62
CA ARG A 93 -3.06 -8.93 -3.44
C ARG A 93 -1.80 -8.64 -4.24
N HIS A 94 -1.95 -8.25 -5.50
CA HIS A 94 -0.81 -7.88 -6.35
C HIS A 94 -0.03 -6.70 -5.76
N GLU A 95 -0.70 -5.66 -5.30
CA GLU A 95 -0.03 -4.52 -4.66
C GLU A 95 0.68 -4.91 -3.36
N LEU A 96 0.10 -5.79 -2.56
CA LEU A 96 0.75 -6.30 -1.34
C LEU A 96 2.03 -7.06 -1.67
N GLU A 97 2.02 -7.89 -2.71
CA GLU A 97 3.22 -8.58 -3.21
C GLU A 97 4.29 -7.57 -3.66
N VAL A 98 3.89 -6.54 -4.41
CA VAL A 98 4.82 -5.48 -4.87
C VAL A 98 5.43 -4.75 -3.68
N ILE A 99 4.64 -4.37 -2.67
CA ILE A 99 5.11 -3.69 -1.48
C ILE A 99 6.11 -4.56 -0.70
N THR A 100 5.73 -5.81 -0.45
CA THR A 100 6.58 -6.77 0.27
C THR A 100 7.92 -6.95 -0.44
N ASN A 101 7.89 -7.24 -1.74
CA ASN A 101 9.08 -7.39 -2.55
C ASN A 101 9.96 -6.11 -2.59
N GLN A 102 9.34 -4.92 -2.57
CA GLN A 102 10.09 -3.66 -2.54
C GLN A 102 10.81 -3.45 -1.21
N LEU A 103 10.18 -3.76 -0.09
CA LEU A 103 10.80 -3.66 1.22
C LEU A 103 11.91 -4.69 1.39
N GLU A 104 11.66 -5.95 1.05
CA GLU A 104 12.63 -7.04 1.13
C GLU A 104 13.87 -6.80 0.26
N ARG A 105 13.70 -6.36 -1.00
CA ARG A 105 14.83 -6.06 -1.90
C ARG A 105 15.71 -4.91 -1.44
N ASN A 106 15.22 -4.07 -0.53
CA ASN A 106 15.99 -2.99 0.06
C ASN A 106 16.44 -3.31 1.48
N ASP A 107 16.37 -4.57 1.91
CA ASP A 107 16.78 -5.03 3.25
C ASP A 107 16.08 -4.27 4.38
N VAL A 108 14.80 -3.89 4.17
CA VAL A 108 13.98 -3.27 5.20
C VAL A 108 13.33 -4.38 6.05
N GLU A 109 13.61 -4.39 7.34
CA GLU A 109 12.98 -5.36 8.25
C GLU A 109 11.51 -4.99 8.50
N ILE A 110 10.62 -5.97 8.41
CA ILE A 110 9.20 -5.80 8.72
C ILE A 110 8.93 -6.41 10.09
N ILE A 111 8.46 -5.59 11.03
CA ILE A 111 8.14 -5.99 12.40
C ILE A 111 6.64 -5.86 12.60
N GLN A 112 5.98 -6.99 12.83
CA GLN A 112 4.57 -7.01 13.18
C GLN A 112 4.39 -6.62 14.65
N GLY A 113 3.64 -5.54 14.91
CA GLY A 113 3.36 -5.11 16.28
C GLY A 113 2.93 -3.66 16.38
N THR A 114 2.60 -3.25 17.59
CA THR A 114 2.25 -1.87 17.90
C THR A 114 3.47 -1.16 18.50
N ALA A 115 3.89 -0.08 17.88
CA ALA A 115 4.97 0.75 18.37
C ALA A 115 4.47 1.80 19.37
N SER A 116 5.28 2.06 20.40
CA SER A 116 5.07 3.17 21.32
C SER A 116 6.42 3.77 21.70
N PHE A 117 6.43 5.05 22.03
CA PHE A 117 7.62 5.69 22.58
C PHE A 117 7.80 5.27 24.05
N ALA A 118 9.00 4.82 24.40
CA ALA A 118 9.32 4.46 25.79
C ALA A 118 9.60 5.70 26.64
N ASP A 119 10.23 6.72 26.04
CA ASP A 119 10.54 7.99 26.68
C ASP A 119 10.60 9.12 25.65
N ARG A 120 10.48 10.35 26.07
CA ARG A 120 10.64 11.53 25.23
C ARG A 120 12.09 12.00 25.30
N SER A 121 12.90 11.61 24.32
CA SER A 121 14.24 12.16 24.16
C SER A 121 14.14 13.58 23.59
N GLU A 122 14.51 14.57 24.39
CA GLU A 122 14.51 15.99 23.98
C GLU A 122 15.76 16.39 23.19
N GLU A 123 16.73 15.50 23.05
CA GLU A 123 18.05 15.82 22.48
C GLU A 123 18.01 16.25 21.00
N HIS A 124 17.00 15.87 20.24
CA HIS A 124 16.91 16.21 18.81
C HIS A 124 16.05 17.44 18.49
N THR A 125 15.37 18.04 19.46
CA THR A 125 14.54 19.23 19.22
C THR A 125 15.35 20.54 19.27
N SER A 126 16.50 20.57 19.90
CA SER A 126 17.35 21.77 20.00
C SER A 126 18.10 22.12 18.72
N GLU A 127 18.44 21.12 17.89
CA GLU A 127 19.17 21.35 16.62
C GLU A 127 18.29 21.84 15.48
N LEU A 128 17.00 21.54 15.51
CA LEU A 128 16.03 21.98 14.47
C LEU A 128 15.52 23.41 14.67
N GLN A 129 15.71 23.99 15.88
CA GLN A 129 15.30 25.37 16.17
C GLN A 129 16.39 26.41 15.88
N SER A 130 17.60 26.00 15.51
CA SER A 130 18.75 26.89 15.27
C SER A 130 19.07 27.15 13.80
N ARG A 131 18.12 26.86 12.88
CA ARG A 131 18.28 27.15 11.44
C ARG A 131 17.15 27.98 10.89
#